data_66389dd88c10802aafbf408f02d1cf6a
#
_entry.id   66389dd88c10802aafbf408f02d1cf6a
#
_cell.length_a   1.000
_cell.length_b   1.000
_cell.length_c   1.000
_cell.angle_alpha   90.00
_cell.angle_beta   90.00
_cell.angle_gamma   90.00
#
_symmetry.space_group_name_H-M   'P 1'
#
loop_
_entity.id
_entity.type
_entity.pdbx_description
1 polymer ?
#
loop_
_entity_poly.entity_id
_entity_poly.type
_entity_poly.pdbx_seq_one_letter_code
_entity_poly.pdbx_strand_id
1 'polypeptide(L)'
;MFKKHPALQAIYDAQEQLAKDNQAEAEKLVAEYQRQLEEDYGYPIRDELLHAYAGAPGAVRSVWSQAKACQHHSIDLEPREAWLMPAMRAHELRHIELECVAAKHGVRKTHAAIISPRDLRQLGLSPEEIKKLFSYSENVPLDLLVDASLLQRFPFLRPAMFVNACRFQKRNCSYELPTAGCSAGNRTALNSLRAASALFTDETYGRVTGFFAPFRGTPDGDLAEKLYTAFQQAFPLSKPDGHYELVNRFGEIIGFPNLHSWDPRPRWKLIAEAARLTAGLDQQRERPDFLAVPAITSSMSGYSAIIKQVIQEK
;
A
#
# COMPACT_ATOMS: atom_id res chain seq x y z
N MET A 1 -4.47 -26.44 -1.88
CA MET A 1 -3.77 -25.31 -1.23
C MET A 1 -3.56 -25.59 0.26
N PHE A 2 -4.57 -25.98 0.98
CA PHE A 2 -4.55 -26.22 2.44
C PHE A 2 -4.63 -27.71 2.82
N LYS A 3 -3.77 -28.56 2.22
CA LYS A 3 -3.81 -30.02 2.40
C LYS A 3 -3.81 -30.50 3.87
N LYS A 4 -3.23 -29.71 4.79
CA LYS A 4 -3.21 -29.99 6.23
C LYS A 4 -4.46 -29.48 6.99
N HIS A 5 -5.35 -28.74 6.30
CA HIS A 5 -6.56 -28.14 6.88
C HIS A 5 -7.76 -28.37 5.94
N PRO A 6 -8.35 -29.59 5.92
CA PRO A 6 -9.39 -29.97 4.96
C PRO A 6 -10.61 -29.04 4.98
N ALA A 7 -11.03 -28.59 6.18
CA ALA A 7 -12.17 -27.67 6.30
C ALA A 7 -11.90 -26.31 5.64
N LEU A 8 -10.70 -25.74 5.85
CA LEU A 8 -10.31 -24.50 5.18
C LEU A 8 -10.16 -24.70 3.67
N GLN A 9 -9.67 -25.86 3.23
CA GLN A 9 -9.60 -26.17 1.80
C GLN A 9 -10.99 -26.22 1.18
N ALA A 10 -11.96 -26.85 1.84
CA ALA A 10 -13.34 -26.92 1.34
C ALA A 10 -13.99 -25.52 1.25
N ILE A 11 -13.78 -24.68 2.27
CA ILE A 11 -14.24 -23.28 2.23
C ILE A 11 -13.58 -22.53 1.10
N TYR A 12 -12.27 -22.67 0.93
CA TYR A 12 -11.51 -22.02 -0.16
C TYR A 12 -12.07 -22.42 -1.52
N ASP A 13 -12.27 -23.72 -1.77
CA ASP A 13 -12.78 -24.24 -3.04
C ASP A 13 -14.21 -23.74 -3.32
N ALA A 14 -15.06 -23.69 -2.29
CA ALA A 14 -16.42 -23.14 -2.42
C ALA A 14 -16.40 -21.65 -2.75
N GLN A 15 -15.54 -20.84 -2.12
CA GLN A 15 -15.42 -19.42 -2.41
C GLN A 15 -14.80 -19.17 -3.80
N GLU A 16 -13.84 -19.98 -4.22
CA GLU A 16 -13.29 -19.93 -5.57
C GLU A 16 -14.37 -20.22 -6.62
N GLN A 17 -15.21 -21.25 -6.40
CA GLN A 17 -16.31 -21.54 -7.32
C GLN A 17 -17.32 -20.38 -7.37
N LEU A 18 -17.73 -19.86 -6.22
CA LEU A 18 -18.65 -18.74 -6.14
C LEU A 18 -18.10 -17.48 -6.84
N ALA A 19 -16.79 -17.23 -6.72
CA ALA A 19 -16.15 -16.13 -7.41
C ALA A 19 -16.17 -16.30 -8.96
N LYS A 20 -15.99 -17.53 -9.43
CA LYS A 20 -16.12 -17.86 -10.87
C LYS A 20 -17.55 -17.66 -11.37
N ASP A 21 -18.54 -18.12 -10.61
CA ASP A 21 -19.95 -17.97 -10.94
C ASP A 21 -20.38 -16.49 -10.99
N ASN A 22 -19.78 -15.65 -10.15
CA ASN A 22 -20.08 -14.23 -10.08
C ASN A 22 -19.22 -13.37 -11.03
N GLN A 23 -18.31 -13.93 -11.81
CA GLN A 23 -17.31 -13.18 -12.59
C GLN A 23 -17.94 -12.10 -13.48
N ALA A 24 -18.93 -12.44 -14.28
CA ALA A 24 -19.54 -11.52 -15.26
C ALA A 24 -20.21 -10.31 -14.57
N GLU A 25 -20.90 -10.55 -13.43
CA GLU A 25 -21.51 -9.48 -12.66
C GLU A 25 -20.44 -8.62 -11.96
N ALA A 26 -19.39 -9.23 -11.45
CA ALA A 26 -18.26 -8.54 -10.84
C ALA A 26 -17.55 -7.62 -11.86
N GLU A 27 -17.28 -8.11 -13.08
CA GLU A 27 -16.70 -7.32 -14.16
C GLU A 27 -17.56 -6.09 -14.50
N LYS A 28 -18.87 -6.28 -14.66
CA LYS A 28 -19.82 -5.20 -14.95
C LYS A 28 -19.82 -4.13 -13.84
N LEU A 29 -19.92 -4.54 -12.58
CA LEU A 29 -19.99 -3.62 -11.44
C LEU A 29 -18.67 -2.88 -11.21
N VAL A 30 -17.54 -3.53 -11.43
CA VAL A 30 -16.23 -2.87 -11.32
C VAL A 30 -15.98 -1.90 -12.48
N ALA A 31 -16.42 -2.23 -13.69
CA ALA A 31 -16.39 -1.29 -14.82
C ALA A 31 -17.26 -0.06 -14.55
N GLU A 32 -18.45 -0.24 -13.99
CA GLU A 32 -19.33 0.86 -13.58
C GLU A 32 -18.72 1.71 -12.46
N TYR A 33 -18.05 1.08 -11.48
CA TYR A 33 -17.33 1.78 -10.44
C TYR A 33 -16.22 2.66 -11.01
N GLN A 34 -15.43 2.14 -11.95
CA GLN A 34 -14.41 2.93 -12.64
C GLN A 34 -15.01 4.11 -13.37
N ARG A 35 -16.09 3.90 -14.15
CA ARG A 35 -16.78 4.96 -14.88
C ARG A 35 -17.27 6.07 -13.94
N GLN A 36 -17.86 5.71 -12.79
CA GLN A 36 -18.28 6.68 -11.78
C GLN A 36 -17.10 7.50 -11.24
N LEU A 37 -15.95 6.86 -10.96
CA LEU A 37 -14.76 7.58 -10.50
C LEU A 37 -14.25 8.57 -11.55
N GLU A 38 -14.22 8.17 -12.82
CA GLU A 38 -13.81 9.03 -13.93
C GLU A 38 -14.76 10.24 -14.08
N GLU A 39 -16.06 10.04 -13.91
CA GLU A 39 -17.07 11.10 -13.95
C GLU A 39 -16.99 12.04 -12.74
N ASP A 40 -16.93 11.49 -11.52
CA ASP A 40 -16.96 12.27 -10.28
C ASP A 40 -15.71 13.13 -10.09
N TYR A 41 -14.56 12.68 -10.59
CA TYR A 41 -13.28 13.33 -10.39
C TYR A 41 -12.66 13.91 -11.68
N GLY A 42 -13.20 13.54 -12.85
CA GLY A 42 -12.77 14.10 -14.14
C GLY A 42 -11.40 13.62 -14.61
N TYR A 43 -10.91 12.48 -14.14
CA TYR A 43 -9.60 11.94 -14.49
C TYR A 43 -9.70 10.55 -15.09
N PRO A 44 -9.16 10.33 -16.30
CA PRO A 44 -9.18 9.00 -16.92
C PRO A 44 -8.30 8.02 -16.14
N ILE A 45 -8.77 6.77 -16.07
CA ILE A 45 -8.04 5.65 -15.46
C ILE A 45 -7.59 4.72 -16.60
N ARG A 46 -6.29 4.45 -16.69
CA ARG A 46 -5.67 3.70 -17.78
C ARG A 46 -4.98 2.47 -17.26
N ASP A 47 -5.03 1.39 -18.06
CA ASP A 47 -4.17 0.24 -17.85
C ASP A 47 -2.79 0.53 -18.47
N GLU A 48 -1.77 0.54 -17.64
CA GLU A 48 -0.39 0.79 -18.05
C GLU A 48 0.54 -0.19 -17.35
N LEU A 49 1.45 -0.79 -18.11
CA LEU A 49 2.52 -1.59 -17.53
C LEU A 49 3.49 -0.66 -16.77
N LEU A 50 3.41 -0.66 -15.46
CA LEU A 50 4.28 0.11 -14.58
C LEU A 50 5.56 -0.65 -14.22
N HIS A 51 5.87 -1.78 -14.89
CA HIS A 51 6.89 -2.74 -14.51
C HIS A 51 6.70 -3.18 -13.07
N ALA A 52 5.60 -3.88 -12.86
CA ALA A 52 5.15 -4.31 -11.54
C ALA A 52 6.29 -4.96 -10.77
N TYR A 53 6.31 -4.64 -9.53
CA TYR A 53 7.27 -5.10 -8.54
C TYR A 53 7.16 -6.60 -8.37
N ALA A 54 8.29 -7.26 -8.29
CA ALA A 54 8.31 -8.67 -7.95
C ALA A 54 7.54 -8.90 -6.64
N GLY A 55 6.36 -9.49 -6.75
CA GLY A 55 5.53 -9.89 -5.63
C GLY A 55 4.32 -9.01 -5.27
N ALA A 56 4.13 -7.84 -5.89
CA ALA A 56 2.89 -7.09 -5.74
C ALA A 56 1.84 -7.56 -6.75
N PRO A 57 0.58 -7.80 -6.35
CA PRO A 57 -0.48 -8.24 -7.27
C PRO A 57 -1.02 -7.10 -8.15
N GLY A 58 -0.78 -5.84 -7.77
CA GLY A 58 -1.18 -4.66 -8.51
C GLY A 58 -0.42 -3.43 -8.04
N ALA A 59 -0.54 -2.35 -8.79
CA ALA A 59 0.01 -1.05 -8.45
C ALA A 59 -0.79 0.08 -9.10
N VAL A 60 -0.91 1.20 -8.42
CA VAL A 60 -1.49 2.42 -8.97
C VAL A 60 -0.48 3.55 -9.03
N ARG A 61 -0.65 4.42 -10.02
CA ARG A 61 0.10 5.65 -10.15
C ARG A 61 -0.80 6.80 -10.56
N SER A 62 -0.75 7.90 -9.83
CA SER A 62 -1.42 9.15 -10.20
C SER A 62 -0.43 10.11 -10.84
N VAL A 63 -0.71 10.51 -12.07
CA VAL A 63 0.11 11.48 -12.83
C VAL A 63 -0.51 12.86 -12.69
N TRP A 64 0.24 13.77 -12.08
CA TRP A 64 -0.22 15.12 -11.78
C TRP A 64 0.58 16.14 -12.59
N SER A 65 -0.11 17.13 -13.18
CA SER A 65 0.53 18.24 -13.89
C SER A 65 0.60 19.48 -13.02
N GLN A 66 1.44 20.44 -13.43
CA GLN A 66 1.51 21.77 -12.81
C GLN A 66 0.22 22.58 -12.99
N ALA A 67 -0.40 22.45 -14.18
CA ALA A 67 -1.59 23.21 -14.56
C ALA A 67 -2.90 22.57 -14.12
N LYS A 68 -2.91 21.25 -13.92
CA LYS A 68 -4.09 20.49 -13.49
C LYS A 68 -3.74 19.66 -12.28
N ALA A 69 -4.72 19.45 -11.41
CA ALA A 69 -4.53 18.64 -10.20
C ALA A 69 -4.08 17.22 -10.54
N CYS A 70 -4.68 16.60 -11.56
CA CYS A 70 -4.31 15.28 -12.07
C CYS A 70 -4.44 15.25 -13.60
N GLN A 71 -3.66 14.43 -14.28
CA GLN A 71 -3.83 14.17 -15.71
C GLN A 71 -4.56 12.84 -15.95
N HIS A 72 -4.13 11.82 -15.27
CA HIS A 72 -4.73 10.49 -15.30
C HIS A 72 -4.23 9.65 -14.14
N HIS A 73 -4.92 8.54 -13.90
CA HIS A 73 -4.45 7.46 -13.05
C HIS A 73 -4.08 6.25 -13.91
N SER A 74 -3.06 5.51 -13.49
CA SER A 74 -2.63 4.29 -14.15
C SER A 74 -2.78 3.12 -13.18
N ILE A 75 -3.30 2.00 -13.67
CA ILE A 75 -3.38 0.73 -12.95
C ILE A 75 -2.55 -0.30 -13.70
N ASP A 76 -1.70 -1.00 -12.98
CA ASP A 76 -0.97 -2.18 -13.45
C ASP A 76 -1.37 -3.37 -12.59
N LEU A 77 -1.91 -4.40 -13.22
CA LEU A 77 -2.32 -5.62 -12.54
C LEU A 77 -1.50 -6.80 -13.03
N GLU A 78 -0.93 -7.57 -12.11
CA GLU A 78 -0.34 -8.85 -12.45
C GLU A 78 -1.42 -9.77 -13.04
N PRO A 79 -1.20 -10.31 -14.25
CA PRO A 79 -2.18 -11.22 -14.85
C PRO A 79 -2.49 -12.41 -13.95
N ARG A 80 -3.75 -12.60 -13.64
CA ARG A 80 -4.29 -13.67 -12.80
C ARG A 80 -5.43 -14.36 -13.53
N GLU A 81 -6.05 -15.32 -12.86
CA GLU A 81 -7.28 -15.93 -13.36
C GLU A 81 -8.37 -14.86 -13.56
N ALA A 82 -9.10 -14.91 -14.65
CA ALA A 82 -10.06 -13.89 -15.06
C ALA A 82 -11.08 -13.55 -13.95
N TRP A 83 -11.57 -14.57 -13.23
CA TRP A 83 -12.53 -14.39 -12.14
C TRP A 83 -11.97 -13.64 -10.92
N LEU A 84 -10.65 -13.53 -10.78
CA LEU A 84 -10.00 -12.79 -9.70
C LEU A 84 -9.73 -11.32 -10.06
N MET A 85 -9.60 -11.03 -11.36
CA MET A 85 -9.24 -9.69 -11.85
C MET A 85 -10.20 -8.57 -11.40
N PRO A 86 -11.53 -8.77 -11.37
CA PRO A 86 -12.45 -7.72 -10.88
C PRO A 86 -12.16 -7.28 -9.45
N ALA A 87 -11.90 -8.22 -8.54
CA ALA A 87 -11.60 -7.88 -7.15
C ALA A 87 -10.26 -7.14 -7.02
N MET A 88 -9.23 -7.56 -7.76
CA MET A 88 -7.94 -6.87 -7.80
C MET A 88 -8.09 -5.46 -8.37
N ARG A 89 -8.83 -5.31 -9.47
CA ARG A 89 -9.08 -3.99 -10.06
C ARG A 89 -9.86 -3.07 -9.12
N ALA A 90 -10.89 -3.57 -8.45
CA ALA A 90 -11.65 -2.80 -7.47
C ALA A 90 -10.75 -2.31 -6.31
N HIS A 91 -9.81 -3.13 -5.86
CA HIS A 91 -8.82 -2.77 -4.85
C HIS A 91 -7.99 -1.56 -5.30
N GLU A 92 -7.42 -1.60 -6.50
CA GLU A 92 -6.62 -0.50 -7.02
C GLU A 92 -7.46 0.77 -7.30
N LEU A 93 -8.70 0.61 -7.80
CA LEU A 93 -9.63 1.72 -7.97
C LEU A 93 -9.95 2.40 -6.63
N ARG A 94 -10.04 1.63 -5.54
CA ARG A 94 -10.31 2.21 -4.22
C ARG A 94 -9.13 3.00 -3.67
N HIS A 95 -7.89 2.61 -3.95
CA HIS A 95 -6.73 3.44 -3.66
C HIS A 95 -6.80 4.79 -4.40
N ILE A 96 -7.16 4.77 -5.70
CA ILE A 96 -7.36 5.99 -6.48
C ILE A 96 -8.47 6.87 -5.86
N GLU A 97 -9.59 6.26 -5.47
CA GLU A 97 -10.71 7.01 -4.86
C GLU A 97 -10.29 7.72 -3.57
N LEU A 98 -9.53 7.06 -2.69
CA LEU A 98 -9.01 7.69 -1.46
C LEU A 98 -8.20 8.96 -1.77
N GLU A 99 -7.30 8.89 -2.74
CA GLU A 99 -6.50 10.03 -3.16
C GLU A 99 -7.36 11.13 -3.80
N CYS A 100 -8.34 10.78 -4.62
CA CYS A 100 -9.25 11.71 -5.26
C CYS A 100 -10.14 12.43 -4.24
N VAL A 101 -10.66 11.70 -3.24
CA VAL A 101 -11.45 12.28 -2.14
C VAL A 101 -10.61 13.31 -1.38
N ALA A 102 -9.41 12.96 -0.99
CA ALA A 102 -8.51 13.88 -0.30
C ALA A 102 -8.21 15.13 -1.15
N ALA A 103 -7.91 14.95 -2.44
CA ALA A 103 -7.63 16.04 -3.38
C ALA A 103 -8.82 16.97 -3.58
N LYS A 104 -10.04 16.44 -3.71
CA LYS A 104 -11.29 17.22 -3.86
C LYS A 104 -11.56 18.13 -2.66
N HIS A 105 -11.15 17.69 -1.47
CA HIS A 105 -11.26 18.48 -0.25
C HIS A 105 -10.03 19.37 0.02
N GLY A 106 -9.13 19.52 -0.96
CA GLY A 106 -7.92 20.35 -0.82
C GLY A 106 -6.86 19.77 0.12
N VAL A 107 -7.01 18.51 0.54
CA VAL A 107 -6.11 17.83 1.48
C VAL A 107 -5.19 16.88 0.72
N ARG A 108 -4.58 17.36 -0.34
CA ARG A 108 -3.60 16.58 -1.06
C ARG A 108 -2.25 16.70 -0.39
N LYS A 109 -1.79 15.61 0.18
CA LYS A 109 -0.47 15.51 0.79
C LYS A 109 0.50 14.84 -0.20
N THR A 110 1.66 15.41 -0.36
CA THR A 110 2.74 14.76 -1.11
C THR A 110 3.57 13.95 -0.14
N HIS A 111 3.71 12.67 -0.40
CA HIS A 111 4.59 11.82 0.36
C HIS A 111 6.04 12.23 0.06
N ALA A 112 6.69 12.84 1.02
CA ALA A 112 8.08 13.19 0.96
C ALA A 112 8.83 12.25 1.91
N ALA A 113 9.37 11.17 1.38
CA ALA A 113 10.31 10.34 2.13
C ALA A 113 11.64 11.10 2.27
N ILE A 114 11.70 12.05 3.19
CA ILE A 114 12.94 12.72 3.55
C ILE A 114 13.47 12.03 4.82
N ILE A 115 13.82 10.77 4.70
CA ILE A 115 14.71 10.20 5.69
C ILE A 115 16.12 10.51 5.19
N SER A 116 16.83 11.41 5.88
CA SER A 116 18.19 11.74 5.50
C SER A 116 19.09 10.49 5.64
N PRO A 117 20.16 10.35 4.85
CA PRO A 117 21.14 9.27 5.02
C PRO A 117 21.71 9.20 6.44
N ARG A 118 21.70 10.31 7.17
CA ARG A 118 22.13 10.38 8.55
C ARG A 118 21.11 9.71 9.48
N ASP A 119 19.82 10.00 9.29
CA ASP A 119 18.76 9.41 10.11
C ASP A 119 18.61 7.91 9.84
N LEU A 120 18.80 7.48 8.59
CA LEU A 120 18.84 6.08 8.21
C LEU A 120 19.98 5.31 8.94
N ARG A 121 21.16 5.91 9.03
CA ARG A 121 22.28 5.31 9.79
C ARG A 121 22.00 5.26 11.29
N GLN A 122 21.32 6.25 11.84
CA GLN A 122 20.93 6.25 13.25
C GLN A 122 19.91 5.15 13.59
N LEU A 123 19.07 4.76 12.63
CA LEU A 123 18.12 3.65 12.79
C LEU A 123 18.82 2.27 12.74
N GLY A 124 20.08 2.19 12.32
CA GLY A 124 20.80 0.92 12.20
C GLY A 124 20.23 -0.04 11.16
N LEU A 125 19.50 0.51 10.16
CA LEU A 125 18.79 -0.24 9.13
C LEU A 125 19.60 -0.32 7.83
N SER A 126 19.59 -1.47 7.17
CA SER A 126 20.03 -1.57 5.79
C SER A 126 19.04 -0.89 4.84
N PRO A 127 19.46 -0.44 3.64
CA PRO A 127 18.56 0.14 2.64
C PRO A 127 17.39 -0.77 2.27
N GLU A 128 17.60 -2.09 2.21
CA GLU A 128 16.55 -3.07 1.95
C GLU A 128 15.52 -3.16 3.06
N GLU A 129 15.98 -3.12 4.32
CA GLU A 129 15.09 -3.14 5.48
C GLU A 129 14.22 -1.89 5.51
N ILE A 130 14.81 -0.73 5.24
CA ILE A 130 14.10 0.54 5.17
C ILE A 130 13.02 0.49 4.07
N LYS A 131 13.41 0.02 2.89
CA LYS A 131 12.46 -0.13 1.77
C LYS A 131 11.29 -1.02 2.15
N LYS A 132 11.54 -2.16 2.77
CA LYS A 132 10.50 -3.08 3.21
C LYS A 132 9.62 -2.45 4.29
N LEU A 133 10.24 -1.91 5.34
CA LEU A 133 9.53 -1.29 6.45
C LEU A 133 8.64 -0.15 5.96
N PHE A 134 9.19 0.72 5.11
CA PHE A 134 8.47 1.83 4.52
C PHE A 134 7.27 1.35 3.69
N SER A 135 7.49 0.40 2.78
CA SER A 135 6.43 -0.16 1.94
C SER A 135 5.33 -0.84 2.78
N TYR A 136 5.69 -1.67 3.76
CA TYR A 136 4.70 -2.37 4.57
C TYR A 136 3.93 -1.43 5.50
N SER A 137 4.60 -0.44 6.08
CA SER A 137 3.95 0.52 6.99
C SER A 137 3.02 1.50 6.28
N GLU A 138 3.18 1.71 4.97
CA GLU A 138 2.26 2.45 4.13
C GLU A 138 1.12 1.55 3.60
N ASN A 139 1.50 0.43 2.96
CA ASN A 139 0.52 -0.39 2.26
C ASN A 139 -0.41 -1.13 3.22
N VAL A 140 0.08 -1.71 4.32
CA VAL A 140 -0.78 -2.50 5.20
C VAL A 140 -1.98 -1.70 5.72
N PRO A 141 -1.84 -0.50 6.33
CA PRO A 141 -3.01 0.26 6.78
C PRO A 141 -3.93 0.68 5.64
N LEU A 142 -3.38 1.02 4.46
CA LEU A 142 -4.18 1.38 3.29
C LEU A 142 -4.95 0.18 2.74
N ASP A 143 -4.32 -0.98 2.62
CA ASP A 143 -4.97 -2.22 2.15
C ASP A 143 -6.10 -2.64 3.10
N LEU A 144 -5.92 -2.52 4.43
CA LEU A 144 -7.00 -2.79 5.38
C LEU A 144 -8.21 -1.88 5.17
N LEU A 145 -7.97 -0.56 4.95
CA LEU A 145 -9.04 0.41 4.66
C LEU A 145 -9.74 0.11 3.33
N VAL A 146 -8.96 -0.18 2.31
CA VAL A 146 -9.45 -0.51 0.97
C VAL A 146 -10.32 -1.75 1.02
N ASP A 147 -9.80 -2.84 1.55
CA ASP A 147 -10.50 -4.12 1.61
C ASP A 147 -11.77 -4.03 2.46
N ALA A 148 -11.72 -3.40 3.64
CA ALA A 148 -12.88 -3.22 4.49
C ALA A 148 -13.97 -2.41 3.80
N SER A 149 -13.61 -1.32 3.11
CA SER A 149 -14.58 -0.47 2.41
C SER A 149 -15.18 -1.16 1.18
N LEU A 150 -14.39 -1.95 0.45
CA LEU A 150 -14.88 -2.74 -0.68
C LEU A 150 -15.87 -3.82 -0.25
N LEU A 151 -15.57 -4.51 0.85
CA LEU A 151 -16.47 -5.55 1.39
C LEU A 151 -17.80 -4.98 1.87
N GLN A 152 -17.82 -3.73 2.36
CA GLN A 152 -19.07 -3.04 2.68
C GLN A 152 -19.84 -2.61 1.42
N ARG A 153 -19.15 -2.04 0.44
CA ARG A 153 -19.77 -1.47 -0.75
C ARG A 153 -20.14 -2.53 -1.77
N PHE A 154 -19.32 -3.56 -1.93
CA PHE A 154 -19.44 -4.60 -2.94
C PHE A 154 -19.34 -6.01 -2.33
N PRO A 155 -20.33 -6.42 -1.53
CA PRO A 155 -20.28 -7.72 -0.82
C PRO A 155 -20.17 -8.92 -1.77
N PHE A 156 -20.57 -8.81 -3.03
CA PHE A 156 -20.42 -9.86 -4.05
C PHE A 156 -18.96 -10.11 -4.44
N LEU A 157 -18.02 -9.17 -4.20
CA LEU A 157 -16.58 -9.39 -4.39
C LEU A 157 -15.96 -10.24 -3.26
N ARG A 158 -16.68 -10.43 -2.15
CA ARG A 158 -16.18 -11.14 -0.97
C ARG A 158 -15.57 -12.52 -1.28
N PRO A 159 -16.14 -13.37 -2.16
CA PRO A 159 -15.55 -14.66 -2.50
C PRO A 159 -14.15 -14.53 -3.13
N ALA A 160 -14.00 -13.67 -4.13
CA ALA A 160 -12.73 -13.43 -4.80
C ALA A 160 -11.69 -12.79 -3.86
N MET A 161 -12.11 -11.83 -3.04
CA MET A 161 -11.26 -11.18 -2.03
C MET A 161 -10.79 -12.20 -0.97
N PHE A 162 -11.66 -13.11 -0.51
CA PHE A 162 -11.29 -14.20 0.39
C PHE A 162 -10.19 -15.07 -0.21
N VAL A 163 -10.37 -15.52 -1.45
CA VAL A 163 -9.37 -16.35 -2.13
C VAL A 163 -8.04 -15.61 -2.29
N ASN A 164 -8.08 -14.34 -2.68
CA ASN A 164 -6.88 -13.51 -2.81
C ASN A 164 -6.17 -13.34 -1.47
N ALA A 165 -6.91 -13.00 -0.40
CA ALA A 165 -6.38 -12.89 0.95
C ALA A 165 -5.74 -14.19 1.43
N CYS A 166 -6.38 -15.34 1.20
CA CYS A 166 -5.80 -16.66 1.52
C CYS A 166 -4.48 -16.92 0.77
N ARG A 167 -4.41 -16.56 -0.51
CA ARG A 167 -3.20 -16.71 -1.33
C ARG A 167 -2.08 -15.80 -0.85
N PHE A 168 -2.42 -14.57 -0.49
CA PHE A 168 -1.49 -13.59 0.05
C PHE A 168 -0.93 -14.03 1.41
N GLN A 169 -1.80 -14.37 2.36
CA GLN A 169 -1.40 -14.79 3.70
C GLN A 169 -0.58 -16.07 3.68
N LYS A 170 -0.90 -17.03 2.81
CA LYS A 170 -0.09 -18.23 2.66
C LYS A 170 1.33 -17.90 2.23
N ARG A 171 1.52 -16.95 1.32
CA ARG A 171 2.85 -16.48 0.90
C ARG A 171 3.55 -15.75 2.03
N ASN A 172 2.83 -14.86 2.73
CA ASN A 172 3.37 -14.10 3.85
C ASN A 172 3.78 -14.96 5.04
N CYS A 173 2.98 -15.96 5.40
CA CYS A 173 3.27 -16.86 6.52
C CYS A 173 4.35 -17.91 6.20
N SER A 174 4.52 -18.27 4.91
CA SER A 174 5.54 -19.22 4.45
C SER A 174 6.86 -18.57 4.06
N TYR A 175 6.85 -17.27 3.81
CA TYR A 175 8.06 -16.54 3.47
C TYR A 175 8.81 -16.23 4.76
N GLU A 176 9.81 -17.02 5.08
CA GLU A 176 10.85 -16.59 6.02
C GLU A 176 11.45 -15.33 5.43
N LEU A 177 11.13 -14.18 6.05
CA LEU A 177 11.89 -12.98 5.72
C LEU A 177 13.37 -13.37 5.88
N PRO A 178 14.25 -13.04 4.93
CA PRO A 178 15.67 -13.17 5.18
C PRO A 178 15.99 -12.24 6.35
N THR A 179 15.90 -12.80 7.56
CA THR A 179 16.09 -12.10 8.83
C THR A 179 17.55 -12.08 9.21
N ALA A 180 18.41 -12.73 8.42
CA ALA A 180 19.84 -12.64 8.55
C ALA A 180 20.28 -11.18 8.29
N GLY A 181 20.67 -10.49 9.36
CA GLY A 181 21.11 -9.10 9.32
C GLY A 181 20.11 -8.06 9.82
N CYS A 182 18.82 -8.39 9.99
CA CYS A 182 17.84 -7.45 10.56
C CYS A 182 18.04 -7.25 12.07
N SER A 183 18.02 -6.00 12.53
CA SER A 183 17.95 -5.73 13.98
C SER A 183 16.65 -6.33 14.56
N ALA A 184 16.66 -6.66 15.84
CA ALA A 184 15.49 -7.26 16.50
C ALA A 184 14.25 -6.37 16.40
N GLY A 185 14.38 -5.05 16.59
CA GLY A 185 13.28 -4.09 16.51
C GLY A 185 12.63 -4.03 15.13
N ASN A 186 13.43 -4.09 14.06
CA ASN A 186 12.91 -4.06 12.69
C ASN A 186 12.18 -5.33 12.33
N ARG A 187 12.66 -6.46 12.80
CA ARG A 187 11.99 -7.74 12.63
C ARG A 187 10.62 -7.72 13.28
N THR A 188 10.54 -7.23 14.52
CA THR A 188 9.29 -7.09 15.26
C THR A 188 8.32 -6.16 14.52
N ALA A 189 8.77 -4.99 14.04
CA ALA A 189 7.93 -4.07 13.28
C ALA A 189 7.35 -4.70 12.01
N LEU A 190 8.20 -5.34 11.19
CA LEU A 190 7.76 -6.01 9.95
C LEU A 190 6.82 -7.19 10.22
N ASN A 191 7.13 -8.00 11.22
CA ASN A 191 6.28 -9.13 11.60
C ASN A 191 4.93 -8.65 12.15
N SER A 192 4.92 -7.58 12.94
CA SER A 192 3.67 -7.01 13.48
C SER A 192 2.75 -6.48 12.38
N LEU A 193 3.29 -5.83 11.34
CA LEU A 193 2.51 -5.41 10.18
C LEU A 193 1.92 -6.61 9.42
N ARG A 194 2.71 -7.68 9.23
CA ARG A 194 2.22 -8.93 8.62
C ARG A 194 1.15 -9.60 9.48
N ALA A 195 1.38 -9.65 10.78
CA ALA A 195 0.43 -10.21 11.75
C ALA A 195 -0.87 -9.40 11.79
N ALA A 196 -0.82 -8.05 11.67
CA ALA A 196 -2.01 -7.22 11.59
C ALA A 196 -2.85 -7.52 10.32
N SER A 197 -2.21 -7.74 9.17
CA SER A 197 -2.90 -8.18 7.96
C SER A 197 -3.51 -9.59 8.13
N ALA A 198 -2.82 -10.51 8.81
CA ALA A 198 -3.35 -11.84 9.12
C ALA A 198 -4.54 -11.77 10.08
N LEU A 199 -4.48 -10.92 11.11
CA LEU A 199 -5.55 -10.68 12.05
C LEU A 199 -6.78 -10.09 11.35
N PHE A 200 -6.59 -9.08 10.49
CA PHE A 200 -7.68 -8.52 9.69
C PHE A 200 -8.36 -9.59 8.84
N THR A 201 -7.58 -10.45 8.18
CA THR A 201 -8.13 -11.56 7.38
C THR A 201 -8.95 -12.51 8.24
N ASP A 202 -8.43 -12.92 9.41
CA ASP A 202 -9.14 -13.82 10.32
C ASP A 202 -10.45 -13.18 10.83
N GLU A 203 -10.42 -11.93 11.28
CA GLU A 203 -11.61 -11.23 11.77
C GLU A 203 -12.65 -10.97 10.67
N THR A 204 -12.19 -10.59 9.48
CA THR A 204 -13.05 -10.31 8.33
C THR A 204 -13.80 -11.55 7.85
N TYR A 205 -13.17 -12.71 7.89
CA TYR A 205 -13.74 -13.96 7.40
C TYR A 205 -14.16 -14.94 8.51
N GLY A 206 -14.38 -14.44 9.73
CA GLY A 206 -14.97 -15.21 10.83
C GLY A 206 -14.00 -16.21 11.47
N ARG A 207 -12.72 -15.93 11.45
CA ARG A 207 -11.64 -16.71 12.07
C ARG A 207 -11.46 -18.14 11.52
N VAL A 208 -12.07 -18.44 10.38
CA VAL A 208 -11.94 -19.77 9.76
C VAL A 208 -10.57 -20.00 9.13
N THR A 209 -9.81 -18.94 8.91
CA THR A 209 -8.50 -18.98 8.24
C THR A 209 -7.37 -19.32 9.19
N GLY A 210 -7.40 -18.80 10.43
CA GLY A 210 -6.39 -19.06 11.46
C GLY A 210 -4.98 -18.56 11.14
N PHE A 211 -4.84 -17.56 10.24
CA PHE A 211 -3.55 -17.02 9.85
C PHE A 211 -2.84 -16.25 10.97
N PHE A 212 -3.61 -15.66 11.87
CA PHE A 212 -3.05 -14.94 13.03
C PHE A 212 -2.60 -15.89 14.16
N ALA A 213 -3.05 -17.14 14.18
CA ALA A 213 -2.77 -18.06 15.28
C ALA A 213 -1.26 -18.19 15.64
N PRO A 214 -0.30 -18.21 14.68
CA PRO A 214 1.13 -18.28 15.00
C PRO A 214 1.68 -17.07 15.76
N PHE A 215 1.00 -15.93 15.71
CA PHE A 215 1.44 -14.67 16.32
C PHE A 215 0.86 -14.45 17.72
N ARG A 216 -0.15 -15.21 18.13
CA ARG A 216 -0.81 -15.06 19.45
C ARG A 216 0.17 -15.25 20.59
N GLY A 217 0.13 -14.31 21.55
CA GLY A 217 0.98 -14.36 22.72
C GLY A 217 2.47 -14.07 22.44
N THR A 218 2.77 -13.51 21.27
CA THR A 218 4.10 -13.03 20.93
C THR A 218 4.13 -11.50 20.92
N PRO A 219 5.30 -10.86 21.11
CA PRO A 219 5.41 -9.39 21.01
C PRO A 219 4.93 -8.86 19.66
N ASP A 220 5.13 -9.61 18.57
CA ASP A 220 4.65 -9.26 17.24
C ASP A 220 3.13 -9.27 17.16
N GLY A 221 2.49 -10.25 17.81
CA GLY A 221 1.04 -10.37 17.93
C GLY A 221 0.42 -9.24 18.76
N ASP A 222 1.03 -8.89 19.89
CA ASP A 222 0.56 -7.81 20.77
C ASP A 222 0.59 -6.46 20.04
N LEU A 223 1.62 -6.21 19.22
CA LEU A 223 1.66 -5.02 18.38
C LEU A 223 0.63 -5.09 17.23
N ALA A 224 0.44 -6.24 16.62
CA ALA A 224 -0.57 -6.43 15.58
C ALA A 224 -1.99 -6.15 16.08
N GLU A 225 -2.32 -6.54 17.32
CA GLU A 225 -3.61 -6.23 17.94
C GLU A 225 -3.78 -4.71 18.16
N LYS A 226 -2.70 -4.00 18.53
CA LYS A 226 -2.73 -2.53 18.63
C LYS A 226 -2.92 -1.87 17.27
N LEU A 227 -2.24 -2.35 16.23
CA LEU A 227 -2.41 -1.87 14.85
C LEU A 227 -3.84 -2.10 14.36
N TYR A 228 -4.39 -3.29 14.61
CA TYR A 228 -5.77 -3.62 14.23
C TYR A 228 -6.79 -2.76 15.00
N THR A 229 -6.55 -2.50 16.28
CA THR A 229 -7.38 -1.58 17.08
C THR A 229 -7.33 -0.17 16.53
N ALA A 230 -6.15 0.34 16.13
CA ALA A 230 -6.01 1.64 15.49
C ALA A 230 -6.78 1.71 14.16
N PHE A 231 -6.72 0.64 13.35
CA PHE A 231 -7.53 0.54 12.15
C PHE A 231 -9.03 0.59 12.45
N GLN A 232 -9.52 -0.20 13.42
CA GLN A 232 -10.95 -0.22 13.80
C GLN A 232 -11.45 1.16 14.27
N GLN A 233 -10.62 1.91 14.99
CA GLN A 233 -10.93 3.28 15.43
C GLN A 233 -10.99 4.29 14.27
N ALA A 234 -10.21 4.06 13.21
CA ALA A 234 -10.17 4.92 12.04
C ALA A 234 -11.26 4.58 11.01
N PHE A 235 -11.75 3.33 10.99
CA PHE A 235 -12.72 2.87 10.00
C PHE A 235 -14.16 2.88 10.53
N PRO A 236 -15.15 3.42 9.77
CA PRO A 236 -15.00 4.12 8.49
C PRO A 236 -14.34 5.50 8.63
N LEU A 237 -13.60 5.93 7.60
CA LEU A 237 -12.93 7.22 7.63
C LEU A 237 -13.93 8.37 7.81
N SER A 238 -13.72 9.18 8.84
CA SER A 238 -14.53 10.37 9.13
C SER A 238 -14.02 11.64 8.45
N LYS A 239 -12.77 11.60 7.95
CA LYS A 239 -12.10 12.73 7.30
C LYS A 239 -11.53 12.33 5.94
N PRO A 240 -11.48 13.26 4.97
CA PRO A 240 -10.92 13.00 3.64
C PRO A 240 -9.46 12.55 3.65
N ASP A 241 -8.69 12.94 4.65
CA ASP A 241 -7.27 12.63 4.83
C ASP A 241 -6.99 11.60 5.93
N GLY A 242 -8.02 10.96 6.47
CA GLY A 242 -7.89 9.99 7.56
C GLY A 242 -6.98 8.81 7.25
N HIS A 243 -6.83 8.45 5.98
CA HIS A 243 -5.90 7.40 5.57
C HIS A 243 -4.43 7.78 5.83
N TYR A 244 -4.03 9.06 5.66
CA TYR A 244 -2.68 9.52 6.03
C TYR A 244 -2.45 9.46 7.55
N GLU A 245 -3.48 9.82 8.33
CA GLU A 245 -3.41 9.75 9.79
C GLU A 245 -3.21 8.30 10.25
N LEU A 246 -3.92 7.34 9.61
CA LEU A 246 -3.77 5.92 9.94
C LEU A 246 -2.37 5.40 9.60
N VAL A 247 -1.80 5.76 8.45
CA VAL A 247 -0.43 5.39 8.08
C VAL A 247 0.58 5.90 9.12
N ASN A 248 0.46 7.16 9.54
CA ASN A 248 1.32 7.72 10.58
C ASN A 248 1.13 6.99 11.92
N ARG A 249 -0.10 6.68 12.28
CA ARG A 249 -0.40 5.97 13.53
C ARG A 249 0.19 4.56 13.55
N PHE A 250 0.21 3.88 12.42
CA PHE A 250 0.89 2.59 12.29
C PHE A 250 2.40 2.75 12.50
N GLY A 251 3.01 3.77 11.89
CA GLY A 251 4.42 4.10 12.12
C GLY A 251 4.75 4.32 13.60
N GLU A 252 3.92 5.09 14.32
CA GLU A 252 4.09 5.32 15.76
C GLU A 252 4.03 4.02 16.57
N ILE A 253 3.04 3.16 16.31
CA ILE A 253 2.83 1.91 17.06
C ILE A 253 4.00 0.95 16.87
N ILE A 254 4.56 0.86 15.66
CA ILE A 254 5.72 0.01 15.38
C ILE A 254 7.07 0.61 15.80
N GLY A 255 7.05 1.80 16.42
CA GLY A 255 8.25 2.46 16.94
C GLY A 255 9.01 3.34 15.95
N PHE A 256 8.39 3.70 14.82
CA PHE A 256 8.96 4.57 13.78
C PHE A 256 8.06 5.77 13.48
N PRO A 257 7.85 6.70 14.44
CA PRO A 257 6.84 7.77 14.35
C PRO A 257 7.06 8.76 13.19
N ASN A 258 8.28 8.85 12.65
CA ASN A 258 8.62 9.78 11.57
C ASN A 258 8.95 9.03 10.26
N LEU A 259 8.51 7.78 10.14
CA LEU A 259 8.79 6.98 8.95
C LEU A 259 8.14 7.56 7.71
N HIS A 260 6.94 8.11 7.85
CA HIS A 260 6.21 8.79 6.77
C HIS A 260 6.14 10.28 7.06
N SER A 261 6.52 11.08 6.08
CA SER A 261 6.39 12.53 6.11
C SER A 261 5.48 12.97 4.97
N TRP A 262 4.45 13.71 5.31
CA TRP A 262 3.47 14.23 4.36
C TRP A 262 3.62 15.74 4.25
N ASP A 263 4.05 16.22 3.08
CA ASP A 263 4.12 17.65 2.82
C ASP A 263 2.74 18.14 2.34
N PRO A 264 2.11 19.10 3.03
CA PRO A 264 0.83 19.65 2.61
C PRO A 264 0.93 20.52 1.34
N ARG A 265 2.15 20.84 0.91
CA ARG A 265 2.35 21.64 -0.31
C ARG A 265 2.03 20.82 -1.55
N PRO A 266 1.37 21.39 -2.57
CA PRO A 266 1.19 20.73 -3.84
C PRO A 266 2.54 20.28 -4.43
N ARG A 267 2.60 19.06 -4.95
CA ARG A 267 3.82 18.46 -5.50
C ARG A 267 4.56 19.36 -6.48
N TRP A 268 3.83 20.10 -7.32
CA TRP A 268 4.45 21.02 -8.27
C TRP A 268 5.24 22.15 -7.59
N LYS A 269 4.83 22.59 -6.39
CA LYS A 269 5.59 23.57 -5.61
C LYS A 269 6.91 22.98 -5.12
N LEU A 270 6.91 21.71 -4.68
CA LEU A 270 8.12 21.00 -4.27
C LEU A 270 9.08 20.80 -5.45
N ILE A 271 8.53 20.39 -6.62
CA ILE A 271 9.33 20.26 -7.86
C ILE A 271 9.91 21.61 -8.28
N ALA A 272 9.11 22.68 -8.24
CA ALA A 272 9.57 24.02 -8.61
C ALA A 272 10.62 24.57 -7.62
N GLU A 273 10.51 24.24 -6.34
CA GLU A 273 11.49 24.59 -5.31
C GLU A 273 12.79 23.79 -5.49
N ALA A 274 12.69 22.48 -5.70
CA ALA A 274 13.83 21.62 -6.02
C ALA A 274 14.55 22.10 -7.29
N ALA A 275 13.81 22.41 -8.36
CA ALA A 275 14.38 22.94 -9.60
C ALA A 275 15.09 24.30 -9.39
N ARG A 276 14.53 25.19 -8.56
CA ARG A 276 15.20 26.47 -8.21
C ARG A 276 16.47 26.25 -7.39
N LEU A 277 16.46 25.32 -6.46
CA LEU A 277 17.64 24.97 -5.67
C LEU A 277 18.73 24.38 -6.55
N THR A 278 18.35 23.49 -7.49
CA THR A 278 19.29 22.90 -8.46
C THR A 278 19.89 23.98 -9.38
N ALA A 279 19.06 24.86 -9.92
CA ALA A 279 19.54 25.97 -10.77
C ALA A 279 20.44 26.97 -10.01
N GLY A 280 20.18 27.21 -8.73
CA GLY A 280 21.03 28.03 -7.86
C GLY A 280 22.36 27.38 -7.55
N LEU A 281 22.43 26.05 -7.47
CA LEU A 281 23.67 25.29 -7.29
C LEU A 281 24.51 25.24 -8.56
N ASP A 282 23.90 25.14 -9.75
CA ASP A 282 24.59 25.21 -11.04
C ASP A 282 25.27 26.55 -11.23
N GLN A 283 24.69 27.65 -10.73
CA GLN A 283 25.30 28.97 -10.76
C GLN A 283 26.53 29.11 -9.82
N GLN A 284 26.61 28.30 -8.76
CA GLN A 284 27.71 28.31 -7.78
C GLN A 284 28.83 27.32 -8.10
N ARG A 285 28.77 26.57 -9.19
CA ARG A 285 29.80 25.61 -9.67
C ARG A 285 30.34 24.60 -8.62
N GLU A 286 29.64 24.33 -7.56
CA GLU A 286 30.09 23.35 -6.58
C GLU A 286 29.04 22.21 -6.43
N ARG A 287 29.37 21.11 -7.12
CA ARG A 287 28.81 19.75 -7.09
C ARG A 287 27.54 19.45 -7.88
N PRO A 288 27.67 18.54 -8.88
CA PRO A 288 26.58 18.11 -9.76
C PRO A 288 25.61 17.10 -9.16
N ASP A 289 25.65 16.80 -7.86
CA ASP A 289 25.03 15.62 -7.30
C ASP A 289 23.74 15.83 -6.49
N PHE A 290 23.19 17.06 -6.50
CA PHE A 290 21.87 17.32 -5.91
C PHE A 290 20.76 17.24 -6.97
N LEU A 291 20.31 16.15 -7.15
CA LEU A 291 19.11 15.40 -7.46
C LEU A 291 17.88 16.21 -7.80
N ALA A 292 17.51 16.14 -9.07
CA ALA A 292 16.10 16.14 -9.44
C ALA A 292 15.41 15.03 -8.61
N VAL A 293 14.61 15.41 -7.61
CA VAL A 293 13.78 14.45 -6.87
C VAL A 293 12.88 13.79 -7.91
N PRO A 294 13.08 12.50 -8.22
CA PRO A 294 12.20 11.82 -9.16
C PRO A 294 10.79 11.95 -8.65
N ALA A 295 9.87 12.08 -9.56
CA ALA A 295 8.47 12.09 -9.26
C ALA A 295 8.10 10.85 -8.41
N ILE A 296 8.02 11.01 -7.09
CA ILE A 296 7.60 9.94 -6.20
C ILE A 296 6.13 9.73 -6.49
N THR A 297 5.87 8.68 -7.21
CA THR A 297 4.53 8.14 -7.36
C THR A 297 4.26 7.34 -6.09
N SER A 298 3.03 7.22 -5.69
CA SER A 298 2.60 6.28 -4.62
C SER A 298 2.91 4.81 -4.95
N SER A 299 3.57 4.56 -6.06
CA SER A 299 4.08 3.26 -6.47
C SER A 299 5.51 3.05 -5.96
N MET A 300 5.83 1.85 -5.54
CA MET A 300 7.16 1.42 -5.03
C MET A 300 8.35 1.76 -5.95
N SER A 301 8.13 2.16 -7.24
CA SER A 301 9.20 2.55 -8.17
C SER A 301 9.96 3.81 -7.75
N GLY A 302 9.28 4.76 -7.10
CA GLY A 302 9.91 5.96 -6.59
C GLY A 302 10.98 5.67 -5.52
N TYR A 303 10.73 4.69 -4.64
CA TYR A 303 11.66 4.32 -3.59
C TYR A 303 12.94 3.67 -4.12
N SER A 304 12.83 2.89 -5.20
CA SER A 304 14.00 2.25 -5.82
C SER A 304 15.01 3.27 -6.35
N ALA A 305 14.53 4.43 -6.83
CA ALA A 305 15.41 5.49 -7.31
C ALA A 305 16.16 6.19 -6.17
N ILE A 306 15.46 6.53 -5.08
CA ILE A 306 16.05 7.17 -3.90
C ILE A 306 17.09 6.27 -3.24
N ILE A 307 16.77 4.96 -3.08
CA ILE A 307 17.69 4.00 -2.47
C ILE A 307 18.90 3.73 -3.36
N LYS A 308 18.72 3.60 -4.69
CA LYS A 308 19.86 3.43 -5.62
C LYS A 308 20.85 4.57 -5.51
N GLN A 309 20.38 5.77 -5.28
CA GLN A 309 21.19 6.94 -5.18
C GLN A 309 21.96 7.03 -3.86
N VAL A 310 21.33 6.67 -2.72
CA VAL A 310 22.02 6.53 -1.42
C VAL A 310 23.13 5.46 -1.47
N ILE A 311 22.99 4.45 -2.33
CA ILE A 311 23.98 3.38 -2.50
C ILE A 311 25.12 3.80 -3.43
N GLN A 312 24.88 4.65 -4.43
CA GLN A 312 25.92 5.10 -5.38
C GLN A 312 26.85 6.18 -4.82
N GLU A 313 26.52 6.80 -3.68
CA GLU A 313 27.36 7.78 -2.97
C GLU A 313 28.38 7.15 -2.00
N LYS A 314 28.64 5.86 -2.12
CA LYS A 314 29.75 5.16 -1.49
C LYS A 314 30.87 4.89 -2.48
#